data_9b4585396e08a153ca74555266e0c40c
#
_entry.id   9b4585396e08a153ca74555266e0c40c
#
_cell.length_a   1.000
_cell.length_b   1.000
_cell.length_c   1.000
_cell.angle_alpha   90.00
_cell.angle_beta   90.00
_cell.angle_gamma   90.00
#
_symmetry.space_group_name_H-M   'P 1'
#
loop_
_entity.id
_entity.type
_entity.pdbx_description
1 polymer ?
#
loop_
_entity_poly.entity_id
_entity_poly.type
_entity_poly.pdbx_seq_one_letter_code
_entity_poly.pdbx_strand_id
1 'polypeptide(L)'
;AGLGTRMNSILPKVLHPIAGRPMILQLLDSLAEIEPDKIVLVIGPNMEPVSDAVAAAGYHFQIVIQQDRLGTGHAVQQAQKSLLGFKGNVLVLYGDSPLITSKTLANMLGARSAQNNPAVVVLGFRPLDRGEYGRLVLDKTGNLEAIVEAADANEDEILNDLCNSGVMVIDGTILLELVSKLSNKNVKGEFYLTDIIKISR
;
A
#
# COMPACT_ATOMS: atom_id res chain seq x y z
N ALA A 1 -7.81 1.73 6.83
CA ALA A 1 -7.22 0.75 7.76
C ALA A 1 -8.21 -0.39 8.02
N GLY A 2 -7.82 -1.62 7.68
CA GLY A 2 -8.66 -2.82 7.82
C GLY A 2 -8.79 -3.28 9.27
N LEU A 3 -9.93 -3.88 9.64
CA LEU A 3 -10.18 -4.42 10.99
C LEU A 3 -9.53 -5.79 11.26
N GLY A 4 -9.15 -6.53 10.21
CA GLY A 4 -8.67 -7.90 10.37
C GLY A 4 -9.72 -8.86 10.96
N THR A 5 -11.00 -8.66 10.66
CA THR A 5 -12.15 -9.42 11.23
C THR A 5 -12.00 -10.93 11.06
N ARG A 6 -11.32 -11.40 10.01
CA ARG A 6 -11.03 -12.83 9.77
C ARG A 6 -10.13 -13.46 10.87
N MET A 7 -9.37 -12.63 11.61
CA MET A 7 -8.48 -13.10 12.68
C MET A 7 -9.22 -13.52 13.96
N ASN A 8 -10.51 -13.13 14.08
CA ASN A 8 -11.34 -13.40 15.27
C ASN A 8 -10.63 -13.06 16.58
N SER A 9 -9.97 -11.92 16.64
CA SER A 9 -9.13 -11.45 17.75
C SER A 9 -9.47 -10.01 18.10
N ILE A 10 -9.37 -9.67 19.39
CA ILE A 10 -9.47 -8.28 19.88
C ILE A 10 -8.20 -7.48 19.57
N LEU A 11 -7.07 -8.18 19.34
CA LEU A 11 -5.82 -7.53 18.98
C LEU A 11 -5.88 -7.09 17.51
N PRO A 12 -5.55 -5.83 17.19
CA PRO A 12 -5.42 -5.39 15.79
C PRO A 12 -4.54 -6.32 14.97
N LYS A 13 -4.95 -6.66 13.73
CA LYS A 13 -4.24 -7.62 12.87
C LYS A 13 -2.74 -7.37 12.81
N VAL A 14 -2.34 -6.11 12.64
CA VAL A 14 -0.93 -5.72 12.46
C VAL A 14 -0.07 -5.86 13.74
N LEU A 15 -0.71 -6.07 14.90
CA LEU A 15 -0.03 -6.32 16.17
C LEU A 15 0.17 -7.80 16.47
N HIS A 16 -0.43 -8.71 15.70
CA HIS A 16 -0.16 -10.13 15.85
C HIS A 16 1.33 -10.40 15.57
N PRO A 17 2.00 -11.19 16.45
CA PRO A 17 3.42 -11.44 16.27
C PRO A 17 3.67 -12.51 15.20
N ILE A 18 4.72 -12.29 14.40
CA ILE A 18 5.36 -13.30 13.57
C ILE A 18 6.80 -13.43 14.09
N ALA A 19 7.21 -14.65 14.41
CA ALA A 19 8.51 -14.90 15.06
C ALA A 19 8.76 -14.03 16.31
N GLY A 20 7.72 -13.79 17.11
CA GLY A 20 7.81 -13.06 18.39
C GLY A 20 7.75 -11.53 18.27
N ARG A 21 7.68 -10.95 17.06
CA ARG A 21 7.61 -9.50 16.85
C ARG A 21 6.35 -9.10 16.08
N PRO A 22 5.60 -8.07 16.49
CA PRO A 22 4.41 -7.58 15.78
C PRO A 22 4.68 -7.31 14.30
N MET A 23 3.74 -7.69 13.41
CA MET A 23 3.89 -7.52 11.96
C MET A 23 4.27 -6.09 11.55
N ILE A 24 3.61 -5.09 12.12
CA ILE A 24 3.89 -3.69 11.80
C ILE A 24 5.32 -3.29 12.18
N LEU A 25 5.85 -3.80 13.29
CA LEU A 25 7.21 -3.48 13.74
C LEU A 25 8.27 -4.15 12.85
N GLN A 26 8.03 -5.38 12.39
CA GLN A 26 8.93 -6.02 11.41
C GLN A 26 9.00 -5.23 10.10
N LEU A 27 7.85 -4.75 9.63
CA LEU A 27 7.82 -3.90 8.44
C LEU A 27 8.58 -2.58 8.67
N LEU A 28 8.39 -1.95 9.82
CA LEU A 28 9.08 -0.71 10.17
C LEU A 28 10.59 -0.90 10.35
N ASP A 29 11.04 -2.06 10.84
CA ASP A 29 12.47 -2.39 10.89
C ASP A 29 13.09 -2.39 9.48
N SER A 30 12.43 -3.05 8.51
CA SER A 30 12.87 -3.06 7.11
C SER A 30 12.81 -1.66 6.47
N LEU A 31 11.82 -0.85 6.85
CA LEU A 31 11.68 0.52 6.37
C LEU A 31 12.77 1.43 6.95
N ALA A 32 13.15 1.25 8.21
CA ALA A 32 14.18 2.07 8.88
C ALA A 32 15.56 1.95 8.19
N GLU A 33 15.88 0.79 7.60
CA GLU A 33 17.14 0.58 6.87
C GLU A 33 17.28 1.45 5.59
N ILE A 34 16.17 1.97 5.06
CA ILE A 34 16.18 2.89 3.90
C ILE A 34 16.01 4.35 4.32
N GLU A 35 16.07 4.66 5.61
CA GLU A 35 16.11 6.01 6.21
C GLU A 35 15.05 6.97 5.65
N PRO A 36 13.74 6.68 5.83
CA PRO A 36 12.70 7.54 5.31
C PRO A 36 12.68 8.91 6.01
N ASP A 37 12.53 10.00 5.25
CA ASP A 37 12.38 11.36 5.81
C ASP A 37 11.16 11.48 6.72
N LYS A 38 10.11 10.70 6.47
CA LYS A 38 8.84 10.77 7.17
C LYS A 38 8.10 9.44 7.13
N ILE A 39 7.49 9.08 8.25
CA ILE A 39 6.54 7.96 8.35
C ILE A 39 5.17 8.54 8.69
N VAL A 40 4.15 8.18 7.90
CA VAL A 40 2.74 8.50 8.17
C VAL A 40 1.99 7.20 8.41
N LEU A 41 1.50 7.03 9.61
CA LEU A 41 0.73 5.86 10.02
C LEU A 41 -0.77 6.16 9.87
N VAL A 42 -1.41 5.55 8.88
CA VAL A 42 -2.86 5.66 8.68
C VAL A 42 -3.54 4.51 9.42
N ILE A 43 -4.30 4.84 10.45
CA ILE A 43 -5.02 3.87 11.28
C ILE A 43 -6.53 4.16 11.28
N GLY A 44 -7.33 3.17 11.67
CA GLY A 44 -8.77 3.37 11.90
C GLY A 44 -9.05 3.95 13.29
N PRO A 45 -10.30 4.34 13.57
CA PRO A 45 -10.71 4.68 14.93
C PRO A 45 -10.52 3.50 15.89
N ASN A 46 -10.21 3.79 17.15
CA ASN A 46 -9.95 2.82 18.22
C ASN A 46 -8.77 1.86 17.92
N MET A 47 -7.76 2.36 17.20
CA MET A 47 -6.53 1.61 16.91
C MET A 47 -5.29 2.23 17.61
N GLU A 48 -5.50 2.95 18.71
CA GLU A 48 -4.44 3.51 19.54
C GLU A 48 -3.36 2.48 19.96
N PRO A 49 -3.71 1.21 20.27
CA PRO A 49 -2.68 0.20 20.58
C PRO A 49 -1.64 0.02 19.47
N VAL A 50 -1.98 0.30 18.21
CA VAL A 50 -1.02 0.24 17.10
C VAL A 50 -0.02 1.38 17.18
N SER A 51 -0.50 2.62 17.39
CA SER A 51 0.38 3.78 17.53
C SER A 51 1.25 3.68 18.80
N ASP A 52 0.69 3.17 19.90
CA ASP A 52 1.43 2.98 21.15
C ASP A 52 2.57 1.96 20.99
N ALA A 53 2.31 0.85 20.29
CA ALA A 53 3.34 -0.16 20.02
C ALA A 53 4.46 0.40 19.11
N VAL A 54 4.11 1.21 18.11
CA VAL A 54 5.09 1.85 17.21
C VAL A 54 5.92 2.89 17.98
N ALA A 55 5.28 3.71 18.82
CA ALA A 55 5.97 4.69 19.67
C ALA A 55 6.91 4.03 20.69
N ALA A 56 6.43 2.97 21.36
CA ALA A 56 7.22 2.21 22.33
C ALA A 56 8.46 1.53 21.70
N ALA A 57 8.40 1.24 20.40
CA ALA A 57 9.54 0.73 19.65
C ALA A 57 10.54 1.83 19.19
N GLY A 58 10.29 3.10 19.53
CA GLY A 58 11.20 4.22 19.27
C GLY A 58 11.08 4.84 17.86
N TYR A 59 10.04 4.50 17.08
CA TYR A 59 9.83 5.11 15.78
C TYR A 59 9.19 6.50 15.88
N HIS A 60 9.65 7.42 15.04
CA HIS A 60 9.01 8.72 14.85
C HIS A 60 8.04 8.67 13.67
N PHE A 61 6.80 9.09 13.89
CA PHE A 61 5.75 9.02 12.88
C PHE A 61 4.66 10.07 13.10
N GLN A 62 3.90 10.36 12.06
CA GLN A 62 2.66 11.12 12.15
C GLN A 62 1.47 10.16 12.08
N ILE A 63 0.44 10.41 12.91
CA ILE A 63 -0.80 9.63 12.88
C ILE A 63 -1.84 10.35 12.03
N VAL A 64 -2.53 9.57 11.21
CA VAL A 64 -3.72 10.01 10.48
C VAL A 64 -4.83 8.98 10.71
N ILE A 65 -6.01 9.47 11.07
CA ILE A 65 -7.18 8.61 11.31
C ILE A 65 -8.04 8.54 10.04
N GLN A 66 -8.22 7.33 9.52
CA GLN A 66 -9.23 7.04 8.51
C GLN A 66 -10.54 6.71 9.23
N GLN A 67 -11.43 7.70 9.39
CA GLN A 67 -12.70 7.53 10.10
C GLN A 67 -13.59 6.52 9.38
N ASP A 68 -13.84 6.72 8.08
CA ASP A 68 -14.64 5.85 7.25
C ASP A 68 -13.72 4.95 6.42
N ARG A 69 -14.01 3.65 6.43
CA ARG A 69 -13.22 2.64 5.70
C ARG A 69 -13.67 2.52 4.25
N LEU A 70 -13.45 3.55 3.46
CA LEU A 70 -13.89 3.65 2.08
C LEU A 70 -12.83 3.17 1.06
N GLY A 71 -11.91 2.32 1.49
CA GLY A 71 -10.91 1.70 0.61
C GLY A 71 -9.48 2.22 0.82
N THR A 72 -8.55 1.63 0.05
CA THR A 72 -7.11 1.87 0.15
C THR A 72 -6.70 3.25 -0.38
N GLY A 73 -7.32 3.69 -1.46
CA GLY A 73 -7.15 5.05 -1.98
C GLY A 73 -7.62 6.10 -1.00
N HIS A 74 -8.78 5.88 -0.35
CA HIS A 74 -9.28 6.77 0.69
C HIS A 74 -8.31 6.84 1.87
N ALA A 75 -7.64 5.75 2.25
CA ALA A 75 -6.62 5.77 3.30
C ALA A 75 -5.46 6.73 2.94
N VAL A 76 -4.97 6.69 1.69
CA VAL A 76 -3.93 7.60 1.21
C VAL A 76 -4.42 9.04 1.14
N GLN A 77 -5.67 9.29 0.74
CA GLN A 77 -6.28 10.62 0.76
C GLN A 77 -6.26 11.24 2.17
N GLN A 78 -6.46 10.44 3.24
CA GLN A 78 -6.38 10.95 4.61
C GLN A 78 -4.99 11.50 4.96
N ALA A 79 -3.92 11.00 4.32
CA ALA A 79 -2.56 11.49 4.52
C ALA A 79 -2.24 12.81 3.77
N GLN A 80 -3.20 13.38 3.03
CA GLN A 80 -3.00 14.56 2.19
C GLN A 80 -2.29 15.71 2.92
N LYS A 81 -2.71 16.05 4.14
CA LYS A 81 -2.10 17.15 4.91
C LYS A 81 -0.63 16.88 5.24
N SER A 82 -0.28 15.62 5.50
CA SER A 82 1.09 15.20 5.80
C SER A 82 1.99 15.17 4.56
N LEU A 83 1.39 15.06 3.37
CA LEU A 83 2.09 14.95 2.08
C LEU A 83 2.09 16.26 1.28
N LEU A 84 1.42 17.29 1.75
CA LEU A 84 1.33 18.57 1.03
C LEU A 84 2.73 19.16 0.80
N GLY A 85 3.05 19.41 -0.46
CA GLY A 85 4.35 19.98 -0.88
C GLY A 85 5.51 18.99 -0.87
N PHE A 86 5.30 17.70 -0.53
CA PHE A 86 6.32 16.69 -0.59
C PHE A 86 6.61 16.30 -2.06
N LYS A 87 7.90 16.31 -2.44
CA LYS A 87 8.35 16.08 -3.82
C LYS A 87 9.18 14.81 -3.99
N GLY A 88 9.40 14.06 -2.91
CA GLY A 88 10.15 12.81 -2.93
C GLY A 88 9.30 11.61 -3.37
N ASN A 89 9.86 10.44 -3.28
CA ASN A 89 9.15 9.18 -3.51
C ASN A 89 8.27 8.84 -2.31
N VAL A 90 7.01 8.49 -2.54
CA VAL A 90 6.09 8.01 -1.50
C VAL A 90 5.95 6.50 -1.60
N LEU A 91 6.41 5.80 -0.57
CA LEU A 91 6.18 4.37 -0.38
C LEU A 91 4.81 4.17 0.29
N VAL A 92 3.94 3.40 -0.36
CA VAL A 92 2.69 2.92 0.25
C VAL A 92 2.87 1.46 0.61
N LEU A 93 2.73 1.18 1.91
CA LEU A 93 2.95 -0.15 2.50
C LEU A 93 1.73 -0.57 3.32
N TYR A 94 1.45 -1.86 3.36
CA TYR A 94 0.42 -2.42 4.22
C TYR A 94 1.06 -3.00 5.49
N GLY A 95 0.57 -2.58 6.64
CA GLY A 95 1.12 -2.97 7.94
C GLY A 95 1.07 -4.48 8.23
N ASP A 96 0.33 -5.23 7.43
CA ASP A 96 0.21 -6.69 7.47
C ASP A 96 1.08 -7.42 6.42
N SER A 97 2.09 -6.73 5.88
CA SER A 97 3.08 -7.27 4.94
C SER A 97 4.49 -7.29 5.58
N PRO A 98 4.70 -8.04 6.68
CA PRO A 98 5.89 -7.95 7.52
C PRO A 98 7.19 -8.46 6.87
N LEU A 99 7.08 -9.26 5.79
CA LEU A 99 8.22 -9.92 5.16
C LEU A 99 8.81 -9.13 3.97
N ILE A 100 8.35 -7.92 3.75
CA ILE A 100 8.95 -7.01 2.76
C ILE A 100 10.32 -6.57 3.28
N THR A 101 11.38 -6.88 2.53
CA THR A 101 12.76 -6.55 2.93
C THR A 101 13.17 -5.15 2.49
N SER A 102 14.11 -4.55 3.23
CA SER A 102 14.76 -3.28 2.84
C SER A 102 15.36 -3.33 1.43
N LYS A 103 15.95 -4.46 1.04
CA LYS A 103 16.47 -4.68 -0.31
C LYS A 103 15.36 -4.57 -1.37
N THR A 104 14.18 -5.13 -1.11
CA THR A 104 13.03 -5.01 -2.02
C THR A 104 12.60 -3.56 -2.15
N LEU A 105 12.49 -2.84 -1.03
CA LEU A 105 12.14 -1.42 -1.02
C LEU A 105 13.17 -0.57 -1.77
N ALA A 106 14.46 -0.80 -1.54
CA ALA A 106 15.54 -0.11 -2.24
C ALA A 106 15.50 -0.36 -3.77
N ASN A 107 15.23 -1.60 -4.19
CA ASN A 107 15.07 -1.93 -5.61
C ASN A 107 13.89 -1.19 -6.25
N MET A 108 12.76 -1.08 -5.54
CA MET A 108 11.60 -0.34 -6.01
C MET A 108 11.88 1.16 -6.14
N LEU A 109 12.59 1.75 -5.16
CA LEU A 109 13.03 3.14 -5.22
C LEU A 109 14.01 3.37 -6.39
N GLY A 110 14.94 2.44 -6.63
CA GLY A 110 15.82 2.46 -7.79
C GLY A 110 15.05 2.39 -9.11
N ALA A 111 14.05 1.52 -9.21
CA ALA A 111 13.19 1.43 -10.39
C ALA A 111 12.38 2.72 -10.62
N ARG A 112 11.92 3.39 -9.55
CA ARG A 112 11.23 4.68 -9.66
C ARG A 112 12.15 5.80 -10.16
N SER A 113 13.44 5.75 -9.79
CA SER A 113 14.46 6.73 -10.18
C SER A 113 15.16 6.36 -11.50
N ALA A 114 14.68 5.36 -12.24
CA ALA A 114 15.24 4.98 -13.54
C ALA A 114 15.05 6.09 -14.61
N GLN A 115 15.78 6.00 -15.72
CA GLN A 115 15.76 7.03 -16.77
C GLN A 115 14.37 7.34 -17.34
N ASN A 116 13.49 6.35 -17.40
CA ASN A 116 12.11 6.52 -17.85
C ASN A 116 11.20 7.17 -16.80
N ASN A 117 11.70 7.40 -15.58
CA ASN A 117 11.05 8.09 -14.47
C ASN A 117 9.56 7.74 -14.32
N PRO A 118 9.21 6.44 -14.11
CA PRO A 118 7.81 6.01 -14.09
C PRO A 118 7.05 6.68 -12.95
N ALA A 119 5.82 7.12 -13.19
CA ALA A 119 4.96 7.78 -12.19
C ALA A 119 4.71 6.88 -10.96
N VAL A 120 4.55 5.58 -11.20
CA VAL A 120 4.26 4.56 -10.17
C VAL A 120 5.08 3.30 -10.46
N VAL A 121 5.65 2.72 -9.42
CA VAL A 121 6.26 1.38 -9.43
C VAL A 121 5.48 0.48 -8.49
N VAL A 122 5.09 -0.70 -8.95
CA VAL A 122 4.29 -1.67 -8.18
C VAL A 122 5.09 -2.94 -7.97
N LEU A 123 5.06 -3.47 -6.76
CA LEU A 123 5.61 -4.79 -6.46
C LEU A 123 4.59 -5.86 -6.85
N GLY A 124 4.91 -6.63 -7.90
CA GLY A 124 4.15 -7.81 -8.32
C GLY A 124 4.78 -9.09 -7.79
N PHE A 125 3.97 -10.15 -7.70
CA PHE A 125 4.42 -11.49 -7.33
C PHE A 125 3.54 -12.57 -7.97
N ARG A 126 4.04 -13.82 -8.01
CA ARG A 126 3.30 -14.97 -8.52
C ARG A 126 3.10 -15.98 -7.40
N PRO A 127 1.96 -15.95 -6.69
CA PRO A 127 1.64 -16.93 -5.64
C PRO A 127 1.16 -18.25 -6.27
N LEU A 128 1.30 -19.35 -5.52
CA LEU A 128 0.69 -20.65 -5.89
C LEU A 128 -0.85 -20.56 -5.89
N ASP A 129 -1.40 -19.93 -4.86
CA ASP A 129 -2.82 -19.59 -4.80
C ASP A 129 -3.00 -18.08 -4.99
N ARG A 130 -3.66 -17.71 -6.09
CA ARG A 130 -3.88 -16.31 -6.45
C ARG A 130 -4.95 -15.63 -5.61
N GLY A 131 -5.86 -16.41 -5.01
CA GLY A 131 -6.91 -15.94 -4.10
C GLY A 131 -7.57 -14.62 -4.53
N GLU A 132 -7.73 -13.73 -3.56
CA GLU A 132 -8.37 -12.40 -3.72
C GLU A 132 -7.37 -11.29 -4.10
N TYR A 133 -6.12 -11.60 -4.48
CA TYR A 133 -5.17 -10.57 -4.92
C TYR A 133 -5.63 -9.89 -6.21
N GLY A 134 -5.39 -8.59 -6.34
CA GLY A 134 -5.54 -7.87 -7.61
C GLY A 134 -4.59 -8.42 -8.67
N ARG A 135 -4.95 -8.32 -9.94
CA ARG A 135 -4.17 -8.80 -11.09
C ARG A 135 -3.46 -7.65 -11.77
N LEU A 136 -2.17 -7.80 -12.03
CA LEU A 136 -1.37 -6.82 -12.76
C LEU A 136 -1.53 -7.07 -14.27
N VAL A 137 -2.25 -6.21 -14.95
CA VAL A 137 -2.45 -6.28 -16.40
C VAL A 137 -1.35 -5.50 -17.09
N LEU A 138 -0.61 -6.17 -17.98
CA LEU A 138 0.47 -5.57 -18.76
C LEU A 138 -0.01 -5.29 -20.19
N ASP A 139 0.46 -4.19 -20.76
CA ASP A 139 0.25 -3.92 -22.19
C ASP A 139 1.19 -4.78 -23.06
N LYS A 140 1.04 -4.68 -24.39
CA LYS A 140 1.83 -5.45 -25.37
C LYS A 140 3.34 -5.18 -25.32
N THR A 141 3.75 -4.10 -24.69
CA THR A 141 5.16 -3.72 -24.49
C THR A 141 5.72 -4.14 -23.15
N GLY A 142 4.89 -4.77 -22.29
CA GLY A 142 5.25 -5.24 -20.96
C GLY A 142 5.15 -4.17 -19.86
N ASN A 143 4.59 -3.00 -20.16
CA ASN A 143 4.33 -1.97 -19.16
C ASN A 143 3.02 -2.25 -18.42
N LEU A 144 2.97 -1.88 -17.12
CA LEU A 144 1.77 -2.01 -16.32
C LEU A 144 0.66 -1.10 -16.86
N GLU A 145 -0.44 -1.69 -17.31
CA GLU A 145 -1.61 -0.99 -17.85
C GLU A 145 -2.68 -0.75 -16.79
N ALA A 146 -2.90 -1.75 -15.95
CA ALA A 146 -3.92 -1.69 -14.91
C ALA A 146 -3.60 -2.66 -13.77
N ILE A 147 -4.21 -2.41 -12.62
CA ILE A 147 -4.41 -3.39 -11.57
C ILE A 147 -5.91 -3.61 -11.44
N VAL A 148 -6.36 -4.85 -11.63
CA VAL A 148 -7.78 -5.20 -11.52
C VAL A 148 -7.97 -6.01 -10.25
N GLU A 149 -8.81 -5.52 -9.35
CA GLU A 149 -9.14 -6.24 -8.12
C GLU A 149 -9.91 -7.54 -8.47
N ALA A 150 -9.67 -8.62 -7.71
CA ALA A 150 -10.24 -9.93 -8.03
C ALA A 150 -11.78 -9.93 -8.10
N ALA A 151 -12.45 -9.05 -7.34
CA ALA A 151 -13.90 -8.91 -7.33
C ALA A 151 -14.45 -8.24 -8.60
N ASP A 152 -13.63 -7.47 -9.32
CA ASP A 152 -13.99 -6.73 -10.52
C ASP A 152 -13.39 -7.36 -11.79
N ALA A 153 -12.57 -8.41 -11.65
CA ALA A 153 -11.87 -9.08 -12.74
C ALA A 153 -12.81 -9.93 -13.61
N ASN A 154 -12.67 -9.85 -14.92
CA ASN A 154 -13.30 -10.76 -15.87
C ASN A 154 -12.62 -12.15 -15.88
N GLU A 155 -13.16 -13.09 -16.68
CA GLU A 155 -12.66 -14.46 -16.75
C GLU A 155 -11.20 -14.56 -17.20
N ASP A 156 -10.76 -13.73 -18.14
CA ASP A 156 -9.37 -13.72 -18.62
C ASP A 156 -8.42 -13.07 -17.60
N GLU A 157 -8.84 -11.96 -17.00
CA GLU A 157 -8.06 -11.24 -15.99
C GLU A 157 -7.84 -12.09 -14.74
N ILE A 158 -8.85 -12.83 -14.26
CA ILE A 158 -8.72 -13.66 -13.05
C ILE A 158 -7.71 -14.81 -13.24
N LEU A 159 -7.48 -15.25 -14.48
CA LEU A 159 -6.50 -16.28 -14.81
C LEU A 159 -5.06 -15.79 -14.81
N ASN A 160 -4.82 -14.47 -14.83
CA ASN A 160 -3.48 -13.90 -14.77
C ASN A 160 -2.79 -14.31 -13.47
N ASP A 161 -1.55 -14.81 -13.57
CA ASP A 161 -0.77 -15.27 -12.41
C ASP A 161 0.04 -14.15 -11.73
N LEU A 162 0.18 -12.99 -12.38
CA LEU A 162 0.89 -11.86 -11.84
C LEU A 162 -0.04 -11.03 -10.92
N CYS A 163 0.20 -11.13 -9.64
CA CYS A 163 -0.63 -10.53 -8.59
C CYS A 163 -0.01 -9.26 -8.00
N ASN A 164 -0.89 -8.36 -7.53
CA ASN A 164 -0.52 -7.15 -6.81
C ASN A 164 -0.22 -7.45 -5.33
N SER A 165 0.96 -7.08 -4.85
CA SER A 165 1.29 -7.17 -3.42
C SER A 165 0.68 -6.04 -2.58
N GLY A 166 0.22 -4.98 -3.22
CA GLY A 166 -0.23 -3.75 -2.56
C GLY A 166 0.90 -2.75 -2.25
N VAL A 167 2.16 -3.13 -2.45
CA VAL A 167 3.31 -2.25 -2.20
C VAL A 167 3.58 -1.41 -3.45
N MET A 168 3.63 -0.08 -3.28
CA MET A 168 3.83 0.87 -4.37
C MET A 168 4.85 1.94 -4.00
N VAL A 169 5.62 2.41 -4.98
CA VAL A 169 6.38 3.66 -4.92
C VAL A 169 5.75 4.62 -5.91
N ILE A 170 5.38 5.80 -5.45
CA ILE A 170 4.64 6.79 -6.24
C ILE A 170 5.40 8.11 -6.21
N ASP A 171 5.41 8.83 -7.32
CA ASP A 171 5.92 10.19 -7.36
C ASP A 171 5.10 11.10 -6.45
N GLY A 172 5.74 11.65 -5.41
CA GLY A 172 5.07 12.52 -4.44
C GLY A 172 4.53 13.82 -5.06
N THR A 173 5.08 14.25 -6.19
CA THR A 173 4.63 15.48 -6.86
C THR A 173 3.24 15.34 -7.48
N ILE A 174 2.84 14.14 -7.88
CA ILE A 174 1.56 13.86 -8.55
C ILE A 174 0.60 13.01 -7.71
N LEU A 175 1.07 12.40 -6.61
CA LEU A 175 0.26 11.49 -5.79
C LEU A 175 -1.09 12.10 -5.39
N LEU A 176 -1.09 13.33 -4.87
CA LEU A 176 -2.32 13.97 -4.39
C LEU A 176 -3.29 14.24 -5.53
N GLU A 177 -2.80 14.58 -6.72
CA GLU A 177 -3.62 14.72 -7.92
C GLU A 177 -4.22 13.38 -8.32
N LEU A 178 -3.42 12.30 -8.37
CA LEU A 178 -3.89 10.96 -8.74
C LEU A 178 -4.99 10.48 -7.79
N VAL A 179 -4.78 10.56 -6.47
CA VAL A 179 -5.77 10.07 -5.50
C VAL A 179 -7.03 10.94 -5.45
N SER A 180 -6.97 12.22 -5.87
CA SER A 180 -8.16 13.07 -5.97
C SER A 180 -9.11 12.66 -7.09
N LYS A 181 -8.60 11.95 -8.12
CA LYS A 181 -9.36 11.47 -9.28
C LYS A 181 -9.96 10.07 -9.08
N LEU A 182 -9.68 9.42 -7.93
CA LEU A 182 -10.23 8.10 -7.66
C LEU A 182 -11.76 8.14 -7.55
N SER A 183 -12.40 7.08 -8.03
CA SER A 183 -13.84 6.88 -7.88
C SER A 183 -14.13 5.58 -7.11
N ASN A 184 -15.34 5.45 -6.60
CA ASN A 184 -15.80 4.25 -5.91
C ASN A 184 -16.83 3.45 -6.74
N LYS A 185 -16.81 3.63 -8.07
CA LYS A 185 -17.71 2.94 -9.01
C LYS A 185 -17.17 1.55 -9.34
N ASN A 186 -17.15 0.66 -8.35
CA ASN A 186 -16.68 -0.73 -8.44
C ASN A 186 -17.56 -1.64 -7.57
N VAL A 187 -17.34 -2.95 -7.62
CA VAL A 187 -18.16 -3.96 -6.91
C VAL A 187 -18.24 -3.71 -5.41
N LYS A 188 -17.15 -3.22 -4.78
CA LYS A 188 -17.10 -2.97 -3.32
C LYS A 188 -17.55 -1.56 -2.93
N GLY A 189 -17.74 -0.63 -3.88
CA GLY A 189 -18.05 0.78 -3.59
C GLY A 189 -16.91 1.53 -2.89
N GLU A 190 -15.67 1.09 -3.06
CA GLU A 190 -14.49 1.61 -2.38
C GLU A 190 -13.59 2.42 -3.32
N PHE A 191 -12.85 3.39 -2.79
CA PHE A 191 -11.79 4.09 -3.53
C PHE A 191 -10.55 3.19 -3.55
N TYR A 192 -10.32 2.49 -4.65
CA TYR A 192 -9.16 1.63 -4.82
C TYR A 192 -7.91 2.44 -5.16
N LEU A 193 -6.83 2.26 -4.39
CA LEU A 193 -5.54 2.89 -4.73
C LEU A 193 -5.01 2.36 -6.06
N THR A 194 -5.32 1.12 -6.41
CA THR A 194 -4.91 0.45 -7.65
C THR A 194 -5.35 1.18 -8.91
N ASP A 195 -6.43 1.97 -8.85
CA ASP A 195 -6.92 2.75 -9.99
C ASP A 195 -5.97 3.89 -10.42
N ILE A 196 -5.02 4.32 -9.53
CA ILE A 196 -4.03 5.33 -9.90
C ILE A 196 -3.19 4.91 -11.11
N ILE A 197 -3.02 3.61 -11.37
CA ILE A 197 -2.27 3.10 -12.52
C ILE A 197 -2.94 3.56 -13.82
N LYS A 198 -4.25 3.35 -13.97
CA LYS A 198 -5.01 3.82 -15.14
C LYS A 198 -5.04 5.35 -15.22
N ILE A 199 -5.12 6.04 -14.09
CA ILE A 199 -5.19 7.51 -14.03
C ILE A 199 -3.85 8.15 -14.40
N SER A 200 -2.72 7.49 -14.11
CA SER A 200 -1.37 8.01 -14.35
C SER A 200 -0.87 7.81 -15.80
N ARG A 201 -1.59 7.05 -16.62
CA ARG A 201 -1.32 6.83 -18.05
C ARG A 201 -2.02 7.85 -18.94
#